data_0542be32a12e417ee6a36c61b5dc6415
#
_entry.id   0542be32a12e417ee6a36c61b5dc6415
#
_cell.length_a   1.000
_cell.length_b   1.000
_cell.length_c   1.000
_cell.angle_alpha   90.00
_cell.angle_beta   90.00
_cell.angle_gamma   90.00
#
_symmetry.space_group_name_H-M   'P 1'
#
loop_
_entity.id
_entity.type
_entity.pdbx_description
1 polymer ?
#
loop_
_entity_poly.entity_id
_entity_poly.type
_entity_poly.pdbx_seq_one_letter_code
_entity_poly.pdbx_strand_id
1 'polypeptide(L)'
;MPYRFWGLLDSCLAAAAGCLWLVRVKDNPKVEHESQALACKTIAQTLTFEKTRQVIHHGKQYWQWVAETHVRLTRPARPSQKKVKKPAVPGEPVDARLVVSRILSEDGEVLAEWLLMSNIMDMDASTLALWYYWRWQIECFFKLLKSAGHHLESWQQESAQAIAKRLLVASMACVTVWAIAADNSKEAAELRAFLVKLSGRQMRHKKEFTNPALLAGLWVFLSMLEIMGAYSQEELDSLKATASNF
;
A
#
# COMPACT_ATOMS: atom_id res chain seq x y z
N MET A 1 4.30 17.79 -6.80
CA MET A 1 2.93 17.93 -7.36
C MET A 1 1.96 17.37 -6.34
N PRO A 2 0.94 18.11 -5.90
CA PRO A 2 -0.02 17.59 -4.93
C PRO A 2 -0.92 16.58 -5.66
N TYR A 3 -0.91 15.34 -5.19
CA TYR A 3 -1.87 14.31 -5.59
C TYR A 3 -3.27 14.84 -5.31
N ARG A 4 -3.97 15.28 -6.35
CA ARG A 4 -5.41 15.56 -6.26
C ARG A 4 -6.10 14.24 -6.01
N PHE A 5 -6.58 14.09 -4.79
CA PHE A 5 -7.43 12.96 -4.41
C PHE A 5 -8.67 12.91 -5.31
N TRP A 6 -8.88 11.75 -5.89
CA TRP A 6 -10.10 11.41 -6.59
C TRP A 6 -11.28 11.66 -5.66
N GLY A 7 -12.07 12.68 -5.97
CA GLY A 7 -13.30 12.95 -5.23
C GLY A 7 -14.41 12.00 -5.68
N LEU A 8 -15.54 11.98 -4.97
CA LEU A 8 -16.77 11.28 -5.39
C LEU A 8 -17.17 11.57 -6.86
N LEU A 9 -16.74 12.71 -7.40
CA LEU A 9 -16.87 13.14 -8.77
C LEU A 9 -16.24 12.21 -9.80
N ASP A 10 -15.05 11.69 -9.48
CA ASP A 10 -14.29 10.84 -10.39
C ASP A 10 -14.82 9.38 -10.34
N SER A 11 -15.46 8.99 -9.23
CA SER A 11 -16.13 7.69 -9.13
C SER A 11 -17.35 7.58 -10.07
N CYS A 12 -18.10 8.68 -10.26
CA CYS A 12 -19.19 8.71 -11.20
C CYS A 12 -18.71 8.63 -12.65
N LEU A 13 -17.57 9.27 -12.97
CA LEU A 13 -16.94 9.17 -14.30
C LEU A 13 -16.38 7.77 -14.55
N ALA A 14 -15.78 7.15 -13.55
CA ALA A 14 -15.27 5.78 -13.64
C ALA A 14 -16.41 4.76 -13.81
N ALA A 15 -17.54 4.95 -13.14
CA ALA A 15 -18.73 4.12 -13.32
C ALA A 15 -19.31 4.24 -14.72
N ALA A 16 -19.38 5.45 -15.28
CA ALA A 16 -19.83 5.69 -16.64
C ALA A 16 -18.91 5.04 -17.70
N ALA A 17 -17.63 4.84 -17.38
CA ALA A 17 -16.66 4.15 -18.23
C ALA A 17 -16.65 2.61 -18.03
N GLY A 18 -17.55 2.04 -17.21
CA GLY A 18 -17.58 0.61 -16.89
C GLY A 18 -16.40 0.14 -16.00
N CYS A 19 -15.65 1.05 -15.38
CA CYS A 19 -14.55 0.72 -14.53
C CYS A 19 -15.01 0.30 -13.13
N LEU A 20 -14.42 -0.76 -12.58
CA LEU A 20 -14.56 -1.12 -11.17
C LEU A 20 -13.68 -0.19 -10.31
N TRP A 21 -14.22 0.24 -9.17
CA TRP A 21 -13.49 1.14 -8.29
C TRP A 21 -13.76 0.83 -6.81
N LEU A 22 -12.74 1.09 -5.99
CA LEU A 22 -12.78 1.04 -4.54
C LEU A 22 -12.03 2.26 -4.00
N VAL A 23 -12.72 3.15 -3.30
CA VAL A 23 -12.15 4.41 -2.82
C VAL A 23 -12.44 4.64 -1.34
N ARG A 24 -11.53 5.30 -0.64
CA ARG A 24 -11.78 5.77 0.71
C ARG A 24 -12.61 7.04 0.68
N VAL A 25 -13.68 7.03 1.45
CA VAL A 25 -14.54 8.20 1.65
C VAL A 25 -13.82 9.24 2.53
N LYS A 26 -13.72 10.47 2.06
CA LYS A 26 -13.23 11.63 2.81
C LYS A 26 -14.37 12.60 3.08
N ASP A 27 -14.18 13.45 4.06
CA ASP A 27 -15.06 14.61 4.34
C ASP A 27 -16.52 14.27 4.65
N ASN A 28 -16.82 13.01 5.02
CA ASN A 28 -18.14 12.56 5.44
C ASN A 28 -19.29 13.03 4.52
N PRO A 29 -19.27 12.70 3.22
CA PRO A 29 -20.30 13.14 2.28
C PRO A 29 -21.66 12.54 2.63
N LYS A 30 -22.71 13.25 2.22
CA LYS A 30 -24.07 12.72 2.24
C LYS A 30 -24.29 11.86 1.00
N VAL A 31 -24.94 10.72 1.21
CA VAL A 31 -25.38 9.77 0.19
C VAL A 31 -26.85 9.43 0.43
N GLU A 32 -27.54 8.95 -0.57
CA GLU A 32 -28.90 8.44 -0.40
C GLU A 32 -28.83 7.01 0.16
N HIS A 33 -29.47 6.81 1.29
CA HIS A 33 -29.61 5.53 1.96
C HIS A 33 -31.06 5.43 2.45
N GLU A 34 -31.78 4.36 2.06
CA GLU A 34 -33.20 4.15 2.37
C GLU A 34 -34.06 5.38 2.04
N SER A 35 -33.85 5.97 0.87
CA SER A 35 -34.55 7.18 0.38
C SER A 35 -34.29 8.45 1.22
N GLN A 36 -33.28 8.46 2.08
CA GLN A 36 -32.87 9.61 2.88
C GLN A 36 -31.44 10.03 2.58
N ALA A 37 -31.20 11.33 2.56
CA ALA A 37 -29.84 11.89 2.38
C ALA A 37 -29.09 11.91 3.72
N LEU A 38 -28.32 10.87 4.00
CA LEU A 38 -27.58 10.69 5.25
C LEU A 38 -26.07 10.81 5.03
N ALA A 39 -25.37 11.26 6.07
CA ALA A 39 -23.90 11.28 6.06
C ALA A 39 -23.33 9.85 6.23
N CYS A 40 -22.26 9.51 5.52
CA CYS A 40 -21.66 8.16 5.58
C CYS A 40 -21.31 7.71 7.01
N LYS A 41 -20.83 8.61 7.86
CA LYS A 41 -20.55 8.28 9.27
C LYS A 41 -21.82 7.99 10.08
N THR A 42 -22.92 8.66 9.79
CA THR A 42 -24.20 8.40 10.44
C THR A 42 -24.71 7.02 10.07
N ILE A 43 -24.64 6.65 8.80
CA ILE A 43 -24.97 5.31 8.33
C ILE A 43 -24.05 4.26 8.99
N ALA A 44 -22.74 4.51 9.06
CA ALA A 44 -21.78 3.60 9.67
C ALA A 44 -22.07 3.30 11.17
N GLN A 45 -22.75 4.19 11.86
CA GLN A 45 -23.12 4.00 13.27
C GLN A 45 -24.32 3.08 13.45
N THR A 46 -25.14 2.89 12.43
CA THR A 46 -26.35 2.02 12.49
C THR A 46 -26.07 0.60 12.01
N LEU A 47 -24.91 0.35 11.42
CA LEU A 47 -24.57 -0.96 10.83
C LEU A 47 -24.15 -1.97 11.88
N THR A 48 -24.50 -3.24 11.64
CA THR A 48 -24.02 -4.38 12.40
C THR A 48 -22.71 -4.87 11.81
N PHE A 49 -21.68 -4.99 12.66
CA PHE A 49 -20.34 -5.39 12.24
C PHE A 49 -20.11 -6.87 12.46
N GLU A 50 -19.49 -7.51 11.48
CA GLU A 50 -19.03 -8.89 11.55
C GLU A 50 -17.53 -8.95 11.74
N LYS A 51 -17.07 -9.83 12.63
CA LYS A 51 -15.66 -10.12 12.85
C LYS A 51 -15.14 -10.95 11.68
N THR A 52 -14.08 -10.49 11.00
CA THR A 52 -13.63 -11.13 9.76
C THR A 52 -12.26 -11.79 9.91
N ARG A 53 -11.19 -11.05 10.10
CA ARG A 53 -9.82 -11.58 10.08
C ARG A 53 -8.90 -10.85 11.05
N GLN A 54 -7.76 -11.47 11.33
CA GLN A 54 -6.67 -10.79 12.01
C GLN A 54 -5.85 -9.93 11.03
N VAL A 55 -5.48 -8.75 11.47
CA VAL A 55 -4.65 -7.78 10.73
C VAL A 55 -3.58 -7.22 11.65
N ILE A 56 -2.46 -6.79 11.07
CA ILE A 56 -1.39 -6.14 11.81
C ILE A 56 -1.59 -4.63 11.76
N HIS A 57 -1.77 -4.01 12.92
CA HIS A 57 -1.86 -2.56 13.07
C HIS A 57 -0.82 -2.07 14.06
N HIS A 58 0.07 -1.15 13.62
CA HIS A 58 1.22 -0.68 14.42
C HIS A 58 2.09 -1.81 15.03
N GLY A 59 2.26 -2.92 14.28
CA GLY A 59 3.11 -4.05 14.69
C GLY A 59 2.46 -5.02 15.67
N LYS A 60 1.18 -4.85 16.01
CA LYS A 60 0.39 -5.76 16.85
C LYS A 60 -0.75 -6.38 16.06
N GLN A 61 -1.16 -7.57 16.43
CA GLN A 61 -2.31 -8.26 15.83
C GLN A 61 -3.61 -7.80 16.48
N TYR A 62 -4.60 -7.48 15.64
CA TYR A 62 -5.94 -7.08 16.03
C TYR A 62 -6.97 -7.72 15.10
N TRP A 63 -8.24 -7.68 15.50
CA TRP A 63 -9.32 -8.16 14.65
C TRP A 63 -9.88 -7.03 13.81
N GLN A 64 -10.07 -7.33 12.51
CA GLN A 64 -10.82 -6.49 11.60
C GLN A 64 -12.29 -6.85 11.67
N TRP A 65 -13.12 -5.84 11.77
CA TRP A 65 -14.58 -5.92 11.75
C TRP A 65 -15.09 -5.16 10.53
N VAL A 66 -16.07 -5.71 9.84
CA VAL A 66 -16.57 -5.16 8.59
C VAL A 66 -18.11 -5.12 8.64
N ALA A 67 -18.67 -4.04 8.13
CA ALA A 67 -20.08 -3.88 7.88
C ALA A 67 -20.28 -3.25 6.50
N GLU A 68 -21.43 -3.46 5.89
CA GLU A 68 -21.76 -2.86 4.62
C GLU A 68 -23.24 -2.51 4.47
N THR A 69 -23.52 -1.62 3.55
CA THR A 69 -24.87 -1.35 3.07
C THR A 69 -24.83 -0.77 1.65
N HIS A 70 -25.96 -0.89 0.95
CA HIS A 70 -26.15 -0.24 -0.35
C HIS A 70 -26.46 1.24 -0.16
N VAL A 71 -25.86 2.06 -1.00
CA VAL A 71 -26.09 3.51 -1.03
C VAL A 71 -26.16 3.99 -2.48
N ARG A 72 -26.77 5.15 -2.68
CA ARG A 72 -26.86 5.78 -3.97
C ARG A 72 -26.14 7.11 -3.95
N LEU A 73 -25.22 7.28 -4.88
CA LEU A 73 -24.49 8.53 -5.05
C LEU A 73 -25.30 9.47 -5.94
N THR A 74 -25.78 10.55 -5.36
CA THR A 74 -26.44 11.61 -6.10
C THR A 74 -25.50 12.79 -6.22
N ARG A 75 -25.29 13.30 -7.42
CA ARG A 75 -24.42 14.43 -7.66
C ARG A 75 -25.24 15.67 -7.96
N PRO A 76 -25.30 16.68 -7.06
CA PRO A 76 -25.69 18.02 -7.45
C PRO A 76 -24.58 18.57 -8.35
N ALA A 77 -24.94 18.98 -9.57
CA ALA A 77 -23.99 19.59 -10.48
C ALA A 77 -23.46 20.91 -9.91
N ARG A 78 -22.15 20.96 -9.71
CA ARG A 78 -21.45 22.21 -9.41
C ARG A 78 -20.57 22.54 -10.61
N PRO A 79 -20.64 23.78 -11.15
CA PRO A 79 -19.71 24.18 -12.20
C PRO A 79 -18.26 24.07 -11.66
N SER A 80 -17.40 23.43 -12.42
CA SER A 80 -15.99 23.21 -12.04
C SER A 80 -15.16 24.49 -11.94
N GLN A 81 -15.69 25.61 -12.42
CA GLN A 81 -15.05 26.94 -12.37
C GLN A 81 -16.05 27.98 -11.90
N LYS A 82 -15.70 28.72 -10.84
CA LYS A 82 -16.49 29.81 -10.28
C LYS A 82 -16.82 30.93 -11.26
N LYS A 83 -16.15 31.03 -12.40
CA LYS A 83 -16.26 32.11 -13.39
C LYS A 83 -17.12 31.78 -14.64
N VAL A 84 -17.54 30.54 -14.82
CA VAL A 84 -18.33 30.16 -16.00
C VAL A 84 -19.73 29.77 -15.54
N LYS A 85 -20.73 30.56 -15.91
CA LYS A 85 -22.17 30.24 -15.75
C LYS A 85 -22.53 29.10 -16.71
N LYS A 86 -22.11 27.90 -16.46
CA LYS A 86 -22.66 26.71 -17.12
C LYS A 86 -23.86 26.22 -16.33
N PRO A 87 -24.95 25.80 -16.99
CA PRO A 87 -26.09 25.24 -16.32
C PRO A 87 -25.63 24.02 -15.51
N ALA A 88 -26.11 23.95 -14.27
CA ALA A 88 -25.85 22.82 -13.39
C ALA A 88 -26.63 21.61 -13.93
N VAL A 89 -25.93 20.64 -14.53
CA VAL A 89 -26.53 19.38 -14.95
C VAL A 89 -26.25 18.36 -13.85
N PRO A 90 -27.28 17.81 -13.16
CA PRO A 90 -27.05 16.71 -12.23
C PRO A 90 -26.46 15.51 -12.99
N GLY A 91 -25.47 14.87 -12.41
CA GLY A 91 -24.96 13.60 -12.94
C GLY A 91 -25.99 12.49 -12.71
N GLU A 92 -25.94 11.45 -13.55
CA GLU A 92 -26.71 10.24 -13.32
C GLU A 92 -26.39 9.67 -11.92
N PRO A 93 -27.41 9.26 -11.15
CA PRO A 93 -27.18 8.58 -9.88
C PRO A 93 -26.41 7.28 -10.09
N VAL A 94 -25.49 6.97 -9.17
CA VAL A 94 -24.66 5.77 -9.24
C VAL A 94 -24.94 4.92 -8.00
N ASP A 95 -25.35 3.68 -8.21
CA ASP A 95 -25.49 2.70 -7.13
C ASP A 95 -24.10 2.25 -6.67
N ALA A 96 -23.89 2.23 -5.37
CA ALA A 96 -22.63 1.89 -4.73
C ALA A 96 -22.87 1.14 -3.41
N ARG A 97 -21.80 0.57 -2.89
CA ARG A 97 -21.77 -0.04 -1.56
C ARG A 97 -20.91 0.85 -0.66
N LEU A 98 -21.42 1.13 0.53
CA LEU A 98 -20.64 1.69 1.63
C LEU A 98 -20.15 0.52 2.48
N VAL A 99 -18.86 0.25 2.45
CA VAL A 99 -18.17 -0.75 3.27
C VAL A 99 -17.45 -0.02 4.40
N VAL A 100 -17.72 -0.40 5.63
CA VAL A 100 -17.08 0.17 6.82
C VAL A 100 -16.18 -0.88 7.43
N SER A 101 -14.90 -0.57 7.53
CA SER A 101 -13.90 -1.45 8.13
C SER A 101 -13.35 -0.83 9.42
N ARG A 102 -13.41 -1.56 10.53
CA ARG A 102 -12.88 -1.16 11.84
C ARG A 102 -11.80 -2.13 12.30
N ILE A 103 -10.78 -1.61 12.95
CA ILE A 103 -9.85 -2.39 13.74
C ILE A 103 -10.18 -2.12 15.19
N LEU A 104 -10.49 -3.15 15.95
CA LEU A 104 -10.82 -3.03 17.37
C LEU A 104 -9.70 -3.61 18.24
N SER A 105 -9.45 -2.96 19.39
CA SER A 105 -8.66 -3.52 20.47
C SER A 105 -9.37 -4.71 21.14
N GLU A 106 -8.69 -5.40 22.03
CA GLU A 106 -9.29 -6.47 22.83
C GLU A 106 -10.42 -5.95 23.72
N ASP A 107 -10.32 -4.69 24.18
CA ASP A 107 -11.32 -4.01 25.00
C ASP A 107 -12.47 -3.43 24.17
N GLY A 108 -12.48 -3.63 22.85
CA GLY A 108 -13.55 -3.14 21.96
C GLY A 108 -13.38 -1.67 21.52
N GLU A 109 -12.26 -1.03 21.82
CA GLU A 109 -11.98 0.32 21.36
C GLU A 109 -11.66 0.34 19.86
N VAL A 110 -12.19 1.34 19.14
CA VAL A 110 -11.92 1.52 17.71
C VAL A 110 -10.54 2.18 17.52
N LEU A 111 -9.55 1.39 17.13
CA LEU A 111 -8.19 1.84 16.85
C LEU A 111 -8.07 2.51 15.48
N ALA A 112 -8.83 2.04 14.50
CA ALA A 112 -8.89 2.60 13.17
C ALA A 112 -10.24 2.33 12.51
N GLU A 113 -10.70 3.28 11.69
CA GLU A 113 -11.93 3.16 10.91
C GLU A 113 -11.70 3.67 9.49
N TRP A 114 -12.15 2.91 8.52
CA TRP A 114 -12.19 3.31 7.11
C TRP A 114 -13.60 3.15 6.56
N LEU A 115 -14.10 4.24 6.01
CA LEU A 115 -15.29 4.22 5.19
C LEU A 115 -14.85 4.09 3.74
N LEU A 116 -15.28 3.04 3.08
CA LEU A 116 -14.93 2.70 1.71
C LEU A 116 -16.21 2.74 0.87
N MET A 117 -16.05 3.14 -0.36
CA MET A 117 -17.13 3.15 -1.33
C MET A 117 -16.70 2.41 -2.59
N SER A 118 -17.59 1.58 -3.13
CA SER A 118 -17.28 0.73 -4.30
C SER A 118 -18.51 0.50 -5.16
N ASN A 119 -18.31 0.32 -6.46
CA ASN A 119 -19.31 -0.20 -7.39
C ASN A 119 -19.19 -1.70 -7.66
N ILE A 120 -18.29 -2.40 -6.94
CA ILE A 120 -18.11 -3.84 -7.07
C ILE A 120 -19.19 -4.52 -6.24
N MET A 121 -20.16 -5.17 -6.88
CA MET A 121 -21.33 -5.74 -6.22
C MET A 121 -21.23 -7.26 -5.97
N ASP A 122 -20.38 -7.94 -6.69
CA ASP A 122 -20.18 -9.40 -6.70
C ASP A 122 -19.14 -9.93 -5.71
N MET A 123 -18.45 -9.04 -5.00
CA MET A 123 -17.43 -9.41 -4.00
C MET A 123 -17.95 -9.16 -2.58
N ASP A 124 -17.55 -9.99 -1.63
CA ASP A 124 -17.89 -9.78 -0.22
C ASP A 124 -17.19 -8.54 0.38
N ALA A 125 -17.81 -7.92 1.37
CA ALA A 125 -17.31 -6.70 2.00
C ALA A 125 -15.96 -6.92 2.68
N SER A 126 -15.70 -8.10 3.22
CA SER A 126 -14.44 -8.44 3.88
C SER A 126 -13.28 -8.46 2.90
N THR A 127 -13.51 -8.91 1.67
CA THR A 127 -12.53 -8.88 0.57
C THR A 127 -12.25 -7.44 0.14
N LEU A 128 -13.27 -6.59 -0.03
CA LEU A 128 -13.07 -5.17 -0.35
C LEU A 128 -12.27 -4.44 0.75
N ALA A 129 -12.59 -4.72 2.02
CA ALA A 129 -11.87 -4.18 3.16
C ALA A 129 -10.40 -4.65 3.19
N LEU A 130 -10.13 -5.91 2.81
CA LEU A 130 -8.77 -6.46 2.69
C LEU A 130 -7.99 -5.78 1.57
N TRP A 131 -8.58 -5.61 0.39
CA TRP A 131 -7.91 -4.93 -0.72
C TRP A 131 -7.52 -3.51 -0.33
N TYR A 132 -8.39 -2.79 0.39
CA TYR A 132 -8.06 -1.47 0.89
C TYR A 132 -6.95 -1.50 1.96
N TYR A 133 -6.96 -2.48 2.85
CA TYR A 133 -5.88 -2.69 3.82
C TYR A 133 -4.53 -2.91 3.11
N TRP A 134 -4.51 -3.71 2.04
CA TRP A 134 -3.30 -3.92 1.25
C TRP A 134 -2.85 -2.72 0.43
N ARG A 135 -3.70 -1.72 0.22
CA ARG A 135 -3.29 -0.48 -0.48
C ARG A 135 -2.03 0.14 0.13
N TRP A 136 -1.86 0.04 1.45
CA TRP A 136 -0.67 0.50 2.13
C TRP A 136 0.60 -0.21 1.67
N GLN A 137 0.51 -1.46 1.25
CA GLN A 137 1.63 -2.22 0.69
C GLN A 137 2.18 -1.57 -0.58
N ILE A 138 1.30 -0.99 -1.41
CA ILE A 138 1.68 -0.26 -2.62
C ILE A 138 2.54 0.97 -2.24
N GLU A 139 2.16 1.70 -1.21
CA GLU A 139 2.95 2.85 -0.73
C GLU A 139 4.31 2.41 -0.19
N CYS A 140 4.38 1.31 0.55
CA CYS A 140 5.62 0.71 1.02
C CYS A 140 6.52 0.26 -0.14
N PHE A 141 5.94 -0.34 -1.18
CA PHE A 141 6.65 -0.73 -2.38
C PHE A 141 7.27 0.47 -3.10
N PHE A 142 6.48 1.51 -3.37
CA PHE A 142 7.00 2.74 -3.98
C PHE A 142 8.07 3.42 -3.12
N LYS A 143 7.95 3.35 -1.80
CA LYS A 143 8.98 3.86 -0.89
C LYS A 143 10.30 3.10 -1.04
N LEU A 144 10.27 1.77 -1.15
CA LEU A 144 11.44 0.95 -1.41
C LEU A 144 12.06 1.28 -2.79
N LEU A 145 11.23 1.42 -3.82
CA LEU A 145 11.71 1.77 -5.16
C LEU A 145 12.36 3.16 -5.21
N LYS A 146 11.78 4.16 -4.54
CA LYS A 146 12.23 5.56 -4.65
C LYS A 146 13.42 5.87 -3.74
N SER A 147 13.23 5.76 -2.44
CA SER A 147 14.15 6.39 -1.47
C SER A 147 14.94 5.40 -0.62
N ALA A 148 14.54 4.15 -0.58
CA ALA A 148 15.08 3.21 0.39
C ALA A 148 16.09 2.20 -0.17
N GLY A 149 16.33 2.18 -1.48
CA GLY A 149 17.27 1.22 -2.05
C GLY A 149 17.53 1.37 -3.54
N HIS A 150 16.48 1.46 -4.35
CA HIS A 150 16.66 1.44 -5.81
C HIS A 150 16.86 2.82 -6.44
N HIS A 151 16.57 3.90 -5.72
CA HIS A 151 16.70 5.28 -6.20
C HIS A 151 16.15 5.50 -7.62
N LEU A 152 14.91 5.04 -7.85
CA LEU A 152 14.24 5.04 -9.16
C LEU A 152 14.34 6.39 -9.89
N GLU A 153 14.29 7.50 -9.15
CA GLU A 153 14.36 8.85 -9.70
C GLU A 153 15.75 9.22 -10.24
N SER A 154 16.80 8.47 -9.87
CA SER A 154 18.17 8.64 -10.36
C SER A 154 18.53 7.71 -11.53
N TRP A 155 17.59 6.90 -12.00
CA TRP A 155 17.82 6.01 -13.12
C TRP A 155 17.98 6.79 -14.43
N GLN A 156 19.17 6.77 -14.97
CA GLN A 156 19.49 7.40 -16.26
C GLN A 156 19.20 6.41 -17.42
N GLN A 157 17.95 5.95 -17.51
CA GLN A 157 17.52 5.03 -18.56
C GLN A 157 16.73 5.81 -19.62
N GLU A 158 17.13 5.73 -20.86
CA GLU A 158 16.53 6.47 -21.96
C GLU A 158 15.38 5.70 -22.64
N SER A 159 15.38 4.35 -22.58
CA SER A 159 14.37 3.56 -23.24
C SER A 159 13.34 2.98 -22.27
N ALA A 160 12.07 2.98 -22.66
CA ALA A 160 10.98 2.38 -21.88
C ALA A 160 11.25 0.89 -21.56
N GLN A 161 11.87 0.15 -22.50
CA GLN A 161 12.22 -1.25 -22.31
C GLN A 161 13.30 -1.44 -21.23
N ALA A 162 14.32 -0.60 -21.19
CA ALA A 162 15.35 -0.63 -20.16
C ALA A 162 14.76 -0.30 -18.77
N ILE A 163 13.90 0.71 -18.71
CA ILE A 163 13.17 1.06 -17.48
C ILE A 163 12.31 -0.11 -17.01
N ALA A 164 11.55 -0.75 -17.91
CA ALA A 164 10.69 -1.89 -17.55
C ALA A 164 11.50 -3.08 -17.04
N LYS A 165 12.61 -3.44 -17.67
CA LYS A 165 13.50 -4.52 -17.21
C LYS A 165 14.07 -4.23 -15.82
N ARG A 166 14.57 -3.02 -15.61
CA ARG A 166 15.13 -2.62 -14.31
C ARG A 166 14.06 -2.56 -13.22
N LEU A 167 12.87 -2.09 -13.55
CA LEU A 167 11.73 -2.08 -12.64
C LEU A 167 11.30 -3.50 -12.25
N LEU A 168 11.32 -4.43 -13.19
CA LEU A 168 11.03 -5.84 -12.91
C LEU A 168 12.03 -6.43 -11.90
N VAL A 169 13.33 -6.25 -12.12
CA VAL A 169 14.38 -6.73 -11.19
C VAL A 169 14.24 -6.08 -9.82
N ALA A 170 14.01 -4.77 -9.76
CA ALA A 170 13.78 -4.05 -8.52
C ALA A 170 12.53 -4.55 -7.77
N SER A 171 11.47 -4.87 -8.51
CA SER A 171 10.23 -5.42 -7.94
C SER A 171 10.46 -6.82 -7.36
N MET A 172 11.21 -7.68 -8.06
CA MET A 172 11.58 -9.01 -7.56
C MET A 172 12.39 -8.91 -6.25
N ALA A 173 13.36 -8.00 -6.19
CA ALA A 173 14.13 -7.75 -4.96
C ALA A 173 13.23 -7.29 -3.79
N CYS A 174 12.24 -6.43 -4.05
CA CYS A 174 11.27 -6.02 -3.03
C CYS A 174 10.42 -7.20 -2.53
N VAL A 175 9.95 -8.07 -3.43
CA VAL A 175 9.17 -9.26 -3.07
C VAL A 175 10.01 -10.22 -2.23
N THR A 176 11.27 -10.46 -2.61
CA THR A 176 12.22 -11.28 -1.84
C THR A 176 12.41 -10.75 -0.43
N VAL A 177 12.64 -9.43 -0.29
CA VAL A 177 12.78 -8.78 1.02
C VAL A 177 11.51 -8.95 1.86
N TRP A 178 10.34 -8.82 1.27
CA TRP A 178 9.09 -9.03 2.00
C TRP A 178 8.88 -10.49 2.42
N ALA A 179 9.26 -11.45 1.58
CA ALA A 179 9.21 -12.86 1.94
C ALA A 179 10.13 -13.14 3.15
N ILE A 180 11.39 -12.67 3.11
CA ILE A 180 12.34 -12.79 4.22
C ILE A 180 11.80 -12.09 5.49
N ALA A 181 11.17 -10.93 5.36
CA ALA A 181 10.61 -10.17 6.48
C ALA A 181 9.39 -10.85 7.11
N ALA A 182 8.59 -11.57 6.33
CA ALA A 182 7.37 -12.24 6.76
C ALA A 182 7.61 -13.64 7.33
N ASP A 183 8.72 -14.27 7.00
CA ASP A 183 9.07 -15.62 7.46
C ASP A 183 9.50 -15.60 8.93
N ASN A 184 8.84 -16.42 9.76
CA ASN A 184 9.10 -16.54 11.20
C ASN A 184 10.02 -17.72 11.55
N SER A 185 10.62 -18.39 10.56
CA SER A 185 11.59 -19.46 10.80
C SER A 185 12.86 -18.95 11.49
N LYS A 186 13.58 -19.84 12.14
CA LYS A 186 14.87 -19.51 12.77
C LYS A 186 15.89 -19.09 11.73
N GLU A 187 15.91 -19.79 10.63
CA GLU A 187 16.80 -19.54 9.48
C GLU A 187 16.57 -18.14 8.88
N ALA A 188 15.31 -17.73 8.74
CA ALA A 188 14.96 -16.40 8.28
C ALA A 188 15.37 -15.32 9.29
N ALA A 189 15.28 -15.59 10.59
CA ALA A 189 15.74 -14.67 11.63
C ALA A 189 17.27 -14.47 11.56
N GLU A 190 18.02 -15.55 11.39
CA GLU A 190 19.47 -15.51 11.21
C GLU A 190 19.87 -14.74 9.95
N LEU A 191 19.15 -15.01 8.84
CA LEU A 191 19.37 -14.31 7.57
C LEU A 191 19.06 -12.80 7.71
N ARG A 192 17.97 -12.41 8.38
CA ARG A 192 17.64 -10.99 8.63
C ARG A 192 18.76 -10.30 9.42
N ALA A 193 19.25 -10.93 10.48
CA ALA A 193 20.33 -10.38 11.30
C ALA A 193 21.62 -10.20 10.47
N PHE A 194 21.96 -11.18 9.63
CA PHE A 194 23.10 -11.12 8.74
C PHE A 194 22.98 -9.99 7.70
N LEU A 195 21.82 -9.88 7.03
CA LEU A 195 21.57 -8.82 6.04
C LEU A 195 21.60 -7.43 6.67
N VAL A 196 21.04 -7.27 7.88
CA VAL A 196 21.10 -5.99 8.61
C VAL A 196 22.56 -5.61 8.89
N LYS A 197 23.40 -6.57 9.32
CA LYS A 197 24.84 -6.34 9.54
C LYS A 197 25.54 -5.93 8.25
N LEU A 198 25.29 -6.61 7.14
CA LEU A 198 25.86 -6.27 5.83
C LEU A 198 25.42 -4.89 5.34
N SER A 199 24.22 -4.46 5.67
CA SER A 199 23.69 -3.16 5.24
C SER A 199 24.45 -1.96 5.83
N GLY A 200 25.21 -2.15 6.89
CA GLY A 200 25.88 -1.09 7.65
C GLY A 200 24.92 -0.09 8.32
N ARG A 201 23.59 -0.35 8.30
CA ARG A 201 22.58 0.57 8.85
C ARG A 201 22.37 0.33 10.32
N GLN A 202 22.34 1.42 11.09
CA GLN A 202 21.96 1.34 12.51
C GLN A 202 20.45 1.26 12.65
N MET A 203 19.98 0.24 13.40
CA MET A 203 18.55 0.09 13.72
C MET A 203 18.18 1.03 14.87
N ARG A 204 17.12 1.81 14.67
CA ARG A 204 16.57 2.72 15.70
C ARG A 204 15.34 2.10 16.36
N HIS A 205 14.99 2.57 17.55
CA HIS A 205 13.76 2.19 18.28
C HIS A 205 13.61 0.69 18.54
N LYS A 206 14.71 -0.01 18.86
CA LYS A 206 14.74 -1.45 19.18
C LYS A 206 14.15 -2.33 18.06
N LYS A 207 14.13 -1.86 16.83
CA LYS A 207 13.73 -2.68 15.67
C LYS A 207 14.84 -3.64 15.33
N GLU A 208 14.50 -4.91 15.12
CA GLU A 208 15.45 -5.92 14.68
C GLU A 208 15.90 -5.67 13.23
N PHE A 209 14.98 -5.25 12.38
CA PHE A 209 15.25 -4.95 10.97
C PHE A 209 14.29 -3.90 10.38
N THR A 210 14.60 -3.43 9.19
CA THR A 210 13.70 -2.66 8.33
C THR A 210 13.84 -3.15 6.90
N ASN A 211 12.77 -3.11 6.08
CA ASN A 211 12.84 -3.52 4.68
C ASN A 211 13.97 -2.81 3.90
N PRO A 212 14.23 -1.50 4.09
CA PRO A 212 15.37 -0.84 3.47
C PRO A 212 16.74 -1.39 3.91
N ALA A 213 16.87 -1.86 5.15
CA ALA A 213 18.12 -2.45 5.62
C ALA A 213 18.31 -3.85 5.02
N LEU A 214 17.25 -4.67 5.00
CA LEU A 214 17.28 -5.98 4.36
C LEU A 214 17.63 -5.86 2.87
N LEU A 215 17.03 -4.90 2.15
CA LEU A 215 17.31 -4.67 0.75
C LEU A 215 18.77 -4.27 0.50
N ALA A 216 19.30 -3.34 1.30
CA ALA A 216 20.70 -2.93 1.20
C ALA A 216 21.65 -4.09 1.51
N GLY A 217 21.39 -4.87 2.56
CA GLY A 217 22.18 -6.05 2.89
C GLY A 217 22.10 -7.14 1.83
N LEU A 218 20.93 -7.35 1.22
CA LEU A 218 20.76 -8.31 0.13
C LEU A 218 21.61 -7.93 -1.09
N TRP A 219 21.68 -6.65 -1.45
CA TRP A 219 22.55 -6.18 -2.50
C TRP A 219 24.02 -6.50 -2.23
N VAL A 220 24.50 -6.18 -1.03
CA VAL A 220 25.89 -6.49 -0.64
C VAL A 220 26.13 -7.99 -0.69
N PHE A 221 25.20 -8.79 -0.17
CA PHE A 221 25.33 -10.24 -0.16
C PHE A 221 25.41 -10.84 -1.57
N LEU A 222 24.51 -10.43 -2.48
CA LEU A 222 24.53 -10.89 -3.86
C LEU A 222 25.82 -10.49 -4.58
N SER A 223 26.31 -9.26 -4.38
CA SER A 223 27.59 -8.79 -4.93
C SER A 223 28.77 -9.60 -4.39
N MET A 224 28.75 -9.99 -3.12
CA MET A 224 29.78 -10.87 -2.55
C MET A 224 29.74 -12.25 -3.21
N LEU A 225 28.57 -12.84 -3.42
CA LEU A 225 28.43 -14.15 -4.08
C LEU A 225 28.93 -14.06 -5.53
N GLU A 226 28.64 -13.00 -6.25
CA GLU A 226 29.12 -12.77 -7.61
C GLU A 226 30.65 -12.68 -7.65
N ILE A 227 31.26 -11.93 -6.74
CA ILE A 227 32.72 -11.83 -6.62
C ILE A 227 33.35 -13.19 -6.31
N MET A 228 32.79 -13.92 -5.32
CA MET A 228 33.29 -15.25 -4.95
C MET A 228 33.14 -16.27 -6.08
N GLY A 229 32.17 -16.09 -6.98
CA GLY A 229 32.02 -16.92 -8.19
C GLY A 229 32.93 -16.52 -9.34
N ALA A 230 33.37 -15.27 -9.38
CA ALA A 230 34.20 -14.73 -10.48
C ALA A 230 35.70 -14.81 -10.21
N TYR A 231 36.15 -14.86 -8.96
CA TYR A 231 37.56 -14.84 -8.54
C TYR A 231 37.92 -16.09 -7.73
N SER A 232 39.12 -16.60 -7.94
CA SER A 232 39.67 -17.66 -7.09
C SER A 232 40.06 -17.09 -5.70
N GLN A 233 40.20 -17.99 -4.72
CA GLN A 233 40.62 -17.58 -3.38
C GLN A 233 42.00 -16.89 -3.38
N GLU A 234 42.93 -17.38 -4.22
CA GLU A 234 44.27 -16.80 -4.35
C GLU A 234 44.22 -15.37 -4.90
N GLU A 235 43.37 -15.09 -5.87
CA GLU A 235 43.17 -13.75 -6.42
C GLU A 235 42.57 -12.81 -5.38
N LEU A 236 41.58 -13.28 -4.62
CA LEU A 236 40.95 -12.50 -3.53
C LEU A 236 41.96 -12.18 -2.41
N ASP A 237 42.81 -13.12 -2.01
CA ASP A 237 43.85 -12.91 -1.00
C ASP A 237 44.92 -11.92 -1.49
N SER A 238 45.29 -11.97 -2.77
CA SER A 238 46.20 -10.99 -3.39
C SER A 238 45.61 -9.57 -3.38
N LEU A 239 44.31 -9.44 -3.77
CA LEU A 239 43.62 -8.14 -3.73
C LEU A 239 43.50 -7.58 -2.31
N LYS A 240 43.22 -8.45 -1.33
CA LYS A 240 43.17 -8.09 0.08
C LYS A 240 44.52 -7.60 0.59
N ALA A 241 45.61 -8.28 0.26
CA ALA A 241 46.97 -7.86 0.63
C ALA A 241 47.30 -6.50 0.02
N THR A 242 46.92 -6.27 -1.24
CA THR A 242 47.10 -4.99 -1.91
C THR A 242 46.31 -3.88 -1.23
N ALA A 243 45.01 -4.10 -0.91
CA ALA A 243 44.18 -3.12 -0.25
C ALA A 243 44.63 -2.76 1.17
N SER A 244 45.33 -3.69 1.85
CA SER A 244 45.84 -3.46 3.22
C SER A 244 47.09 -2.55 3.24
N ASN A 245 47.67 -2.22 2.08
CA ASN A 245 48.85 -1.37 1.97
C ASN A 245 48.50 0.11 1.72
N PHE A 246 47.20 0.42 1.61
CA PHE A 246 46.65 1.79 1.49
C PHE A 246 45.90 2.21 2.74
#